data_7e88d37e226830241eecb057cba00aa6
#
_entry.id   7e88d37e226830241eecb057cba00aa6
#
_cell.length_a   1.000
_cell.length_b   1.000
_cell.length_c   1.000
_cell.angle_alpha   90.00
_cell.angle_beta   90.00
_cell.angle_gamma   90.00
#
_symmetry.space_group_name_H-M   'P 1'
#
loop_
_entity.id
_entity.type
_entity.pdbx_description
1 polymer ?
#
loop_
_entity_poly.entity_id
_entity_poly.type
_entity_poly.pdbx_seq_one_letter_code
_entity_poly.pdbx_strand_id
1 'polypeptide(L)'
;MKSFLLSQRLLIVAAAMAVVKFGAIYGQAEGLQGQSYAINTMDGFEVMAEQVERFIEFAKNHPELKFLVTEIGCGIAGYTPEEVAPLFKDVPENVVLPNTFVIE
;
A
#
# COMPACT_ATOMS: atom_id res chain seq x y z
N MET A 1 13.75 -23.43 -4.97
CA MET A 1 13.62 -22.75 -4.20
C MET A 1 13.95 -21.42 -4.47
N LYS A 2 14.98 -21.06 -4.92
CA LYS A 2 15.21 -19.81 -5.24
C LYS A 2 14.23 -19.30 -6.18
N SER A 3 13.67 -20.07 -7.00
CA SER A 3 12.70 -19.56 -7.96
C SER A 3 11.44 -19.05 -7.28
N PHE A 4 11.20 -19.45 -6.05
CA PHE A 4 10.05 -18.93 -5.32
C PHE A 4 10.15 -17.41 -5.16
N LEU A 5 11.31 -16.91 -4.79
CA LEU A 5 11.51 -15.49 -4.64
C LEU A 5 11.44 -14.77 -5.97
N LEU A 6 11.95 -15.39 -7.02
CA LEU A 6 11.96 -14.76 -8.32
C LEU A 6 10.59 -14.70 -8.94
N SER A 7 9.66 -15.55 -8.50
CA SER A 7 8.33 -15.55 -9.08
C SER A 7 7.36 -14.69 -8.31
N GLN A 8 7.82 -14.06 -7.23
CA GLN A 8 6.96 -13.21 -6.45
C GLN A 8 6.61 -11.96 -7.24
N ARG A 9 5.32 -11.69 -7.36
CA ARG A 9 4.86 -10.53 -8.11
C ARG A 9 4.96 -9.27 -7.26
N LEU A 10 5.51 -8.22 -7.84
CA LEU A 10 5.68 -6.96 -7.14
C LEU A 10 4.53 -6.02 -7.46
N LEU A 11 3.89 -5.50 -6.43
CA LEU A 11 2.83 -4.53 -6.60
C LEU A 11 3.17 -3.25 -5.86
N ILE A 12 2.80 -2.13 -6.47
CA ILE A 12 3.03 -0.81 -5.86
C ILE A 12 1.78 -0.42 -5.09
N VAL A 13 1.94 -0.04 -3.83
CA VAL A 13 0.83 0.42 -3.01
C VAL A 13 0.87 1.95 -3.00
N ALA A 14 -0.17 2.59 -3.49
CA ALA A 14 -0.18 4.04 -3.66
C ALA A 14 -1.57 4.59 -3.45
N ALA A 15 -1.65 5.90 -3.28
CA ALA A 15 -2.94 6.57 -3.22
C ALA A 15 -3.70 6.34 -4.51
N ALA A 16 -5.03 6.24 -4.40
CA ALA A 16 -5.86 5.94 -5.56
C ALA A 16 -5.61 6.86 -6.72
N MET A 17 -5.38 8.13 -6.46
CA MET A 17 -5.13 9.09 -7.53
C MET A 17 -3.84 8.82 -8.28
N ALA A 18 -2.87 8.24 -7.62
CA ALA A 18 -1.55 8.02 -8.22
C ALA A 18 -1.44 6.70 -8.97
N VAL A 19 -2.30 5.72 -8.65
CA VAL A 19 -2.14 4.39 -9.22
C VAL A 19 -2.38 4.34 -10.72
N VAL A 20 -3.00 5.37 -11.28
CA VAL A 20 -3.21 5.43 -12.73
C VAL A 20 -1.89 5.23 -13.46
N LYS A 21 -0.80 5.73 -12.88
CA LYS A 21 0.53 5.60 -13.48
C LYS A 21 1.03 4.16 -13.46
N PHE A 22 0.42 3.31 -12.66
CA PHE A 22 0.88 1.93 -12.48
C PHE A 22 -0.12 0.92 -13.03
N GLY A 23 -0.99 1.35 -13.93
CA GLY A 23 -1.92 0.43 -14.56
C GLY A 23 -3.21 0.21 -13.80
N ALA A 24 -3.61 1.17 -12.98
CA ALA A 24 -4.85 1.05 -12.22
C ALA A 24 -6.07 1.10 -13.12
N ILE A 25 -7.16 0.55 -12.62
CA ILE A 25 -8.43 0.59 -13.32
C ILE A 25 -9.11 1.91 -12.96
N TYR A 26 -9.45 2.69 -13.99
CA TYR A 26 -10.05 4.00 -13.76
C TYR A 26 -11.36 3.88 -13.00
N GLY A 27 -11.53 4.70 -11.99
CA GLY A 27 -12.76 4.74 -11.22
C GLY A 27 -12.78 3.83 -10.00
N GLN A 28 -11.77 3.00 -9.85
CA GLN A 28 -11.67 2.11 -8.70
C GLN A 28 -10.76 2.75 -7.67
N ALA A 29 -11.24 2.90 -6.44
CA ALA A 29 -10.52 3.67 -5.42
C ALA A 29 -9.77 2.81 -4.41
N GLU A 30 -9.98 1.52 -4.41
CA GLU A 30 -9.33 0.63 -3.45
C GLU A 30 -9.10 -0.73 -4.07
N GLY A 31 -8.06 -1.43 -3.61
CA GLY A 31 -7.82 -2.83 -3.95
C GLY A 31 -6.83 -3.04 -5.07
N LEU A 32 -6.72 -4.29 -5.48
CA LEU A 32 -5.76 -4.71 -6.47
C LEU A 32 -6.18 -4.24 -7.86
N GLN A 33 -5.32 -3.51 -8.55
CA GLN A 33 -5.62 -2.94 -9.85
C GLN A 33 -4.39 -3.05 -10.72
N GLY A 34 -4.38 -4.01 -11.64
CA GLY A 34 -3.22 -4.23 -12.49
C GLY A 34 -2.00 -4.59 -11.65
N GLN A 35 -0.99 -3.76 -11.66
CA GLN A 35 0.24 -3.97 -10.91
C GLN A 35 0.29 -3.13 -9.64
N SER A 36 -0.82 -2.61 -9.20
CA SER A 36 -0.84 -1.74 -8.04
C SER A 36 -2.00 -2.06 -7.12
N TYR A 37 -1.89 -1.60 -5.89
CA TYR A 37 -2.94 -1.72 -4.89
C TYR A 37 -3.27 -0.29 -4.45
N ALA A 38 -4.51 0.12 -4.59
CA ALA A 38 -4.91 1.49 -4.33
C ALA A 38 -5.50 1.66 -2.94
N ILE A 39 -5.12 2.76 -2.28
CA ILE A 39 -5.69 3.14 -1.01
C ILE A 39 -6.26 4.54 -1.15
N ASN A 40 -7.52 4.71 -0.72
CA ASN A 40 -8.16 6.00 -0.78
C ASN A 40 -7.64 6.88 0.35
N THR A 41 -6.98 7.98 0.01
CA THR A 41 -6.38 8.87 0.99
C THR A 41 -7.14 10.19 1.09
N MET A 42 -8.20 10.39 0.28
CA MET A 42 -8.84 11.69 0.16
C MET A 42 -10.15 11.84 0.92
N ASP A 43 -10.69 10.75 1.44
CA ASP A 43 -11.98 10.79 2.12
C ASP A 43 -11.86 10.76 3.64
N GLY A 44 -10.74 11.23 4.17
CA GLY A 44 -10.53 11.35 5.59
C GLY A 44 -9.56 10.31 6.13
N PHE A 45 -8.94 10.65 7.26
CA PHE A 45 -7.92 9.80 7.85
C PHE A 45 -8.49 8.45 8.26
N GLU A 46 -9.71 8.44 8.79
CA GLU A 46 -10.30 7.18 9.25
C GLU A 46 -10.57 6.23 8.11
N VAL A 47 -10.99 6.76 6.95
CA VAL A 47 -11.21 5.92 5.79
C VAL A 47 -9.89 5.34 5.31
N MET A 48 -8.85 6.16 5.29
CA MET A 48 -7.52 5.71 4.89
C MET A 48 -7.02 4.63 5.86
N ALA A 49 -7.21 4.84 7.16
CA ALA A 49 -6.75 3.89 8.16
C ALA A 49 -7.44 2.54 8.00
N GLU A 50 -8.74 2.54 7.75
CA GLU A 50 -9.46 1.30 7.52
C GLU A 50 -8.94 0.57 6.30
N GLN A 51 -8.64 1.30 5.25
CA GLN A 51 -8.17 0.68 4.02
C GLN A 51 -6.75 0.15 4.17
N VAL A 52 -5.92 0.81 4.96
CA VAL A 52 -4.59 0.29 5.27
C VAL A 52 -4.73 -1.03 6.04
N GLU A 53 -5.67 -1.09 6.96
CA GLU A 53 -5.91 -2.29 7.72
C GLU A 53 -6.32 -3.44 6.81
N ARG A 54 -7.23 -3.17 5.87
CA ARG A 54 -7.65 -4.17 4.91
C ARG A 54 -6.50 -4.58 3.99
N PHE A 55 -5.64 -3.63 3.64
CA PHE A 55 -4.47 -3.93 2.84
C PHE A 55 -3.54 -4.89 3.57
N ILE A 56 -3.28 -4.63 4.85
CA ILE A 56 -2.39 -5.48 5.64
C ILE A 56 -2.95 -6.89 5.72
N GLU A 57 -4.25 -7.01 5.91
CA GLU A 57 -4.90 -8.32 5.95
C GLU A 57 -4.79 -9.01 4.59
N PHE A 58 -4.98 -8.26 3.52
CA PHE A 58 -4.84 -8.80 2.18
C PHE A 58 -3.42 -9.32 1.96
N ALA A 59 -2.43 -8.56 2.40
CA ALA A 59 -1.04 -8.94 2.23
C ALA A 59 -0.70 -10.20 3.01
N LYS A 60 -1.27 -10.36 4.22
CA LYS A 60 -1.05 -11.55 5.02
C LYS A 60 -1.60 -12.79 4.33
N ASN A 61 -2.67 -12.63 3.59
CA ASN A 61 -3.32 -13.74 2.90
C ASN A 61 -2.74 -14.01 1.51
N HIS A 62 -1.76 -13.21 1.09
CA HIS A 62 -1.16 -13.36 -0.23
C HIS A 62 0.35 -13.31 -0.14
N PRO A 63 0.96 -14.30 0.53
CA PRO A 63 2.43 -14.29 0.67
C PRO A 63 3.16 -14.47 -0.65
N GLU A 64 2.44 -14.88 -1.69
CA GLU A 64 3.04 -15.00 -3.02
C GLU A 64 3.24 -13.65 -3.69
N LEU A 65 2.68 -12.57 -3.12
CA LEU A 65 2.84 -11.22 -3.66
C LEU A 65 3.80 -10.42 -2.78
N LYS A 66 4.46 -9.46 -3.38
CA LYS A 66 5.33 -8.54 -2.65
C LYS A 66 4.81 -7.13 -2.88
N PHE A 67 4.66 -6.37 -1.81
CA PHE A 67 4.08 -5.04 -1.88
C PHE A 67 5.12 -3.99 -1.52
N LEU A 68 5.27 -3.01 -2.40
CA LEU A 68 6.16 -1.89 -2.16
C LEU A 68 5.30 -0.68 -1.86
N VAL A 69 5.29 -0.25 -0.61
CA VAL A 69 4.42 0.83 -0.16
C VAL A 69 5.08 2.17 -0.44
N THR A 70 4.33 3.08 -1.07
CA THR A 70 4.79 4.45 -1.27
C THR A 70 4.31 5.30 -0.11
N GLU A 71 4.69 6.57 -0.09
CA GLU A 71 4.30 7.47 1.00
C GLU A 71 2.86 7.95 0.82
N ILE A 72 1.92 7.02 0.93
CA ILE A 72 0.51 7.33 0.73
C ILE A 72 0.04 8.35 1.75
N GLY A 73 -0.84 9.23 1.32
CA GLY A 73 -1.42 10.23 2.19
C GLY A 73 -0.52 11.43 2.43
N CYS A 74 0.73 11.38 1.99
CA CYS A 74 1.68 12.46 2.27
C CYS A 74 1.80 13.46 1.13
N GLY A 75 1.03 13.28 0.07
CA GLY A 75 1.04 14.22 -1.04
C GLY A 75 -0.16 15.16 -0.95
N ILE A 76 -1.08 15.03 -1.91
CA ILE A 76 -2.24 15.91 -1.99
C ILE A 76 -3.10 15.84 -0.73
N ALA A 77 -3.22 14.66 -0.12
CA ALA A 77 -4.05 14.54 1.09
C ALA A 77 -3.47 15.29 2.28
N GLY A 78 -2.16 15.55 2.28
CA GLY A 78 -1.58 16.48 3.26
C GLY A 78 -1.19 15.89 4.60
N TYR A 79 -1.23 14.56 4.77
CA TYR A 79 -0.79 13.97 6.03
C TYR A 79 0.72 13.90 6.08
N THR A 80 1.27 13.83 7.28
CA THR A 80 2.73 13.70 7.44
C THR A 80 3.10 12.23 7.59
N PRO A 81 4.34 11.86 7.31
CA PRO A 81 4.77 10.48 7.54
C PRO A 81 4.59 10.06 9.00
N GLU A 82 4.76 11.00 9.95
CA GLU A 82 4.58 10.69 11.36
C GLU A 82 3.14 10.30 11.67
N GLU A 83 2.19 10.85 10.90
CA GLU A 83 0.78 10.52 11.09
C GLU A 83 0.42 9.19 10.45
N VAL A 84 1.04 8.87 9.32
CA VAL A 84 0.66 7.69 8.54
C VAL A 84 1.43 6.44 8.96
N ALA A 85 2.69 6.60 9.34
CA ALA A 85 3.53 5.45 9.67
C ALA A 85 2.92 4.49 10.70
N PRO A 86 2.27 4.99 11.76
CA PRO A 86 1.70 4.05 12.75
C PRO A 86 0.67 3.10 12.18
N LEU A 87 0.04 3.44 11.06
CA LEU A 87 -0.94 2.56 10.43
C LEU A 87 -0.28 1.29 9.90
N PHE A 88 1.02 1.32 9.63
CA PHE A 88 1.75 0.21 9.06
C PHE A 88 2.63 -0.49 10.09
N LYS A 89 2.28 -0.39 11.36
CA LYS A 89 3.13 -0.88 12.42
C LYS A 89 3.39 -2.38 12.39
N ASP A 90 2.40 -3.18 12.08
CA ASP A 90 2.52 -4.63 12.13
C ASP A 90 2.30 -5.26 10.76
N VAL A 91 3.19 -4.98 9.82
CA VAL A 91 3.05 -5.51 8.47
C VAL A 91 3.78 -6.84 8.33
N PRO A 92 3.29 -7.72 7.44
CA PRO A 92 3.98 -8.98 7.19
C PRO A 92 5.25 -8.76 6.36
N GLU A 93 6.04 -9.83 6.23
CA GLU A 93 7.33 -9.76 5.53
C GLU A 93 7.25 -9.34 4.08
N ASN A 94 6.14 -9.61 3.43
CA ASN A 94 6.00 -9.29 2.02
C ASN A 94 5.59 -7.84 1.77
N VAL A 95 5.57 -7.02 2.81
CA VAL A 95 5.27 -5.59 2.68
C VAL A 95 6.55 -4.81 2.97
N VAL A 96 6.99 -4.03 2.00
CA VAL A 96 8.19 -3.20 2.13
C VAL A 96 7.74 -1.76 2.28
N LEU A 97 8.14 -1.12 3.37
CA LEU A 97 7.73 0.25 3.67
C LEU A 97 8.77 1.26 3.21
N PRO A 98 8.36 2.48 2.86
CA PRO A 98 9.35 3.53 2.59
C PRO A 98 10.05 3.90 3.90
N ASN A 99 11.24 4.45 3.79
CA ASN A 99 12.02 4.80 4.98
C ASN A 99 11.27 5.70 5.94
N THR A 100 10.45 6.59 5.42
CA THR A 100 9.72 7.53 6.26
C THR A 100 8.62 6.87 7.07
N PHE A 101 8.23 5.63 6.73
CA PHE A 101 7.20 4.91 7.47
C PHE A 101 7.79 3.88 8.43
N VAL A 102 9.10 3.74 8.46
CA VAL A 102 9.73 2.78 9.35
C VAL A 102 9.79 3.39 10.74
N ILE A 103 9.21 2.68 11.72
CA ILE A 103 9.19 3.15 13.10
C ILE A 103 10.24 2.38 13.88
N GLU A 104 11.09 3.11 14.57
CA GLU A 104 12.15 2.47 15.37
C GLU A 104 11.93 2.55 16.83
#